data_85e34050c061dc08a5147dcd93995042
#
_entry.id   85e34050c061dc08a5147dcd93995042
#
_cell.length_a   1.000
_cell.length_b   1.000
_cell.length_c   1.000
_cell.angle_alpha   90.00
_cell.angle_beta   90.00
_cell.angle_gamma   90.00
#
_symmetry.space_group_name_H-M   'P 1'
#
loop_
_entity.id
_entity.type
_entity.pdbx_description
1 polymer ?
#
loop_
_entity_poly.entity_id
_entity_poly.type
_entity_poly.pdbx_seq_one_letter_code
_entity_poly.pdbx_strand_id
1 'polypeptide(L)'
;IWSSWCVPCRQEHPLLMNLGKNNNIELIGINYKDTKINAKNFLSELGNPYKTIIFDKKGVNAIEWGAYGVPESFLIKDGIILKRYIGPLDKKLTKEIKLIIK
;
A
#
# COMPACT_ATOMS: atom_id res chain seq x y z
N ILE A 1 -0.69 0.57 3.43
CA ILE A 1 0.24 0.89 4.55
C ILE A 1 1.41 -0.06 4.48
N TRP A 2 2.63 0.47 4.49
CA TRP A 2 3.86 -0.29 4.26
C TRP A 2 5.04 0.30 5.02
N SER A 3 6.14 -0.45 5.08
CA SER A 3 7.40 0.01 5.65
C SER A 3 8.57 -0.66 4.93
N SER A 4 9.72 -0.01 4.90
CA SER A 4 10.93 -0.59 4.31
C SER A 4 11.46 -1.78 5.10
N TRP A 5 11.22 -1.82 6.42
CA TRP A 5 11.66 -2.90 7.31
C TRP A 5 10.73 -4.11 7.32
N CYS A 6 9.64 -4.06 6.56
CA CYS A 6 8.59 -5.08 6.55
C CYS A 6 8.82 -6.09 5.42
N VAL A 7 9.15 -7.33 5.76
CA VAL A 7 9.39 -8.39 4.77
C VAL A 7 8.16 -8.71 3.92
N PRO A 8 6.96 -8.92 4.49
CA PRO A 8 5.76 -9.15 3.68
C PRO A 8 5.42 -7.97 2.75
N CYS A 9 5.75 -6.74 3.14
CA CYS A 9 5.58 -5.57 2.28
C CYS A 9 6.46 -5.68 1.03
N ARG A 10 7.68 -6.14 1.22
CA ARG A 10 8.62 -6.36 0.12
C ARG A 10 8.13 -7.46 -0.83
N GLN A 11 7.53 -8.50 -0.28
CA GLN A 11 6.98 -9.61 -1.05
C GLN A 11 5.77 -9.21 -1.90
N GLU A 12 4.89 -8.36 -1.37
CA GLU A 12 3.70 -7.91 -2.12
C GLU A 12 4.03 -6.81 -3.15
N HIS A 13 5.15 -6.13 -3.00
CA HIS A 13 5.46 -4.91 -3.76
C HIS A 13 5.37 -5.07 -5.29
N PRO A 14 5.83 -6.18 -5.90
CA PRO A 14 5.64 -6.38 -7.34
C PRO A 14 4.17 -6.35 -7.77
N LEU A 15 3.26 -6.82 -6.92
CA LEU A 15 1.83 -6.77 -7.20
C LEU A 15 1.31 -5.34 -7.15
N LEU A 16 1.80 -4.53 -6.23
CA LEU A 16 1.47 -3.10 -6.17
C LEU A 16 2.01 -2.37 -7.41
N MET A 17 3.21 -2.71 -7.86
CA MET A 17 3.76 -2.16 -9.10
C MET A 17 2.86 -2.47 -10.29
N ASN A 18 2.33 -3.67 -10.36
CA ASN A 18 1.39 -4.07 -11.41
C ASN A 18 0.06 -3.30 -11.29
N LEU A 19 -0.50 -3.21 -10.08
CA LEU A 19 -1.73 -2.45 -9.85
C LEU A 19 -1.58 -0.97 -10.21
N GLY A 20 -0.43 -0.39 -9.90
CA GLY A 20 -0.15 1.02 -10.19
C GLY A 20 -0.14 1.37 -11.67
N LYS A 21 -0.01 0.38 -12.56
CA LYS A 21 -0.08 0.57 -14.01
C LYS A 21 -1.51 0.68 -14.53
N ASN A 22 -2.49 0.32 -13.73
CA ASN A 22 -3.90 0.38 -14.11
C ASN A 22 -4.40 1.82 -14.01
N ASN A 23 -4.91 2.37 -15.13
CA ASN A 23 -5.37 3.76 -15.18
C ASN A 23 -6.59 4.04 -14.29
N ASN A 24 -7.29 3.00 -13.86
CA ASN A 24 -8.46 3.14 -12.98
C ASN A 24 -8.09 3.10 -11.50
N ILE A 25 -6.81 2.92 -11.18
CA ILE A 25 -6.31 2.84 -9.82
C ILE A 25 -5.36 4.00 -9.54
N GLU A 26 -5.57 4.65 -8.40
CA GLU A 26 -4.61 5.58 -7.82
C GLU A 26 -4.10 4.98 -6.52
N LEU A 27 -2.80 4.67 -6.47
CA LEU A 27 -2.19 4.13 -5.26
C LEU A 27 -1.66 5.27 -4.39
N ILE A 28 -2.08 5.25 -3.13
CA ILE A 28 -1.56 6.15 -2.11
C ILE A 28 -0.86 5.27 -1.08
N GLY A 29 0.42 5.57 -0.83
CA GLY A 29 1.20 4.81 0.15
C GLY A 29 1.28 5.55 1.49
N ILE A 30 0.94 4.88 2.57
CA ILE A 30 1.20 5.36 3.92
C ILE A 30 2.42 4.61 4.42
N ASN A 31 3.53 5.33 4.57
CA ASN A 31 4.80 4.77 5.04
C ASN A 31 4.85 4.81 6.56
N TYR A 32 4.70 3.65 7.17
CA TYR A 32 4.46 3.50 8.61
C TYR A 32 5.76 3.32 9.39
N LYS A 33 5.98 4.22 10.36
CA LYS A 33 7.10 4.16 11.32
C LYS A 33 8.44 3.83 10.67
N ASP A 34 8.80 4.62 9.67
CA ASP A 34 10.01 4.41 8.87
C ASP A 34 10.82 5.70 8.80
N THR A 35 12.02 5.61 8.25
CA THR A 35 12.80 6.80 7.90
C THR A 35 12.62 7.12 6.43
N LYS A 36 12.68 8.41 6.08
CA LYS A 36 12.57 8.82 4.66
C LYS A 36 13.68 8.20 3.82
N ILE A 37 14.89 8.11 4.35
CA ILE A 37 16.04 7.53 3.65
C ILE A 37 15.77 6.06 3.31
N ASN A 38 15.35 5.27 4.29
CA ASN A 38 15.07 3.86 4.09
C ASN A 38 13.87 3.64 3.16
N ALA A 39 12.84 4.44 3.31
CA ALA A 39 11.68 4.40 2.43
C ALA A 39 12.07 4.70 0.98
N LYS A 40 12.86 5.75 0.75
CA LYS A 40 13.34 6.12 -0.59
C LYS A 40 14.23 5.04 -1.19
N ASN A 41 15.12 4.45 -0.40
CA ASN A 41 15.97 3.35 -0.86
C ASN A 41 15.14 2.13 -1.28
N PHE A 42 14.11 1.80 -0.51
CA PHE A 42 13.18 0.72 -0.84
C PHE A 42 12.51 0.98 -2.20
N LEU A 43 11.97 2.17 -2.41
CA LEU A 43 11.30 2.54 -3.66
C LEU A 43 12.27 2.64 -4.83
N SER A 44 13.50 3.07 -4.59
CA SER A 44 14.55 3.11 -5.62
C SER A 44 14.91 1.70 -6.08
N GLU A 45 14.98 0.76 -5.17
CA GLU A 45 15.30 -0.64 -5.45
C GLU A 45 14.15 -1.38 -6.13
N LEU A 46 12.93 -1.23 -5.61
CA LEU A 46 11.78 -2.05 -5.99
C LEU A 46 10.78 -1.34 -6.90
N GLY A 47 10.93 -0.03 -7.10
CA GLY A 47 10.02 0.78 -7.88
C GLY A 47 9.01 1.54 -7.01
N ASN A 48 8.49 2.64 -7.54
CA ASN A 48 7.51 3.48 -6.85
C ASN A 48 6.15 3.44 -7.57
N PRO A 49 5.19 2.65 -7.05
CA PRO A 49 3.86 2.57 -7.64
C PRO A 49 2.92 3.66 -7.14
N TYR A 50 3.34 4.45 -6.15
CA TYR A 50 2.47 5.39 -5.46
C TYR A 50 2.41 6.75 -6.15
N LYS A 51 1.21 7.25 -6.33
CA LYS A 51 1.01 8.63 -6.79
C LYS A 51 1.33 9.62 -5.67
N THR A 52 0.99 9.27 -4.45
CA THR A 52 1.24 10.08 -3.26
C THR A 52 1.76 9.20 -2.15
N ILE A 53 2.73 9.71 -1.40
CA ILE A 53 3.26 9.01 -0.23
C ILE A 53 3.07 9.90 1.00
N ILE A 54 2.46 9.34 2.03
CA ILE A 54 2.30 9.97 3.33
C ILE A 54 3.32 9.34 4.27
N PHE A 55 4.24 10.13 4.80
CA PHE A 55 5.24 9.65 5.75
C PHE A 55 4.67 9.70 7.15
N ASP A 56 4.24 8.55 7.64
CA ASP A 56 3.59 8.38 8.94
C ASP A 56 4.61 7.95 10.00
N LYS A 57 5.53 8.85 10.31
CA LYS A 57 6.67 8.57 11.18
C LYS A 57 6.28 8.00 12.54
N LYS A 58 5.21 8.51 13.12
CA LYS A 58 4.74 8.09 14.45
C LYS A 58 3.61 7.07 14.42
N GLY A 59 3.11 6.72 13.25
CA GLY A 59 2.02 5.77 13.11
C GLY A 59 0.62 6.34 13.39
N VAL A 60 0.49 7.66 13.46
CA VAL A 60 -0.80 8.32 13.79
C VAL A 60 -1.83 8.08 12.68
N ASN A 61 -1.44 8.23 11.42
CA ASN A 61 -2.36 8.01 10.30
C ASN A 61 -2.85 6.57 10.26
N ALA A 62 -1.95 5.61 10.48
CA ALA A 62 -2.32 4.19 10.51
C ALA A 62 -3.34 3.92 11.63
N ILE A 63 -3.15 4.49 12.80
CA ILE A 63 -4.08 4.37 13.92
C ILE A 63 -5.45 4.96 13.54
N GLU A 64 -5.49 6.12 12.91
CA GLU A 64 -6.73 6.76 12.49
C GLU A 64 -7.51 5.93 11.47
N TRP A 65 -6.82 5.19 10.61
CA TRP A 65 -7.43 4.24 9.69
C TRP A 65 -7.85 2.94 10.37
N GLY A 66 -7.48 2.75 11.63
CA GLY A 66 -7.77 1.52 12.37
C GLY A 66 -6.87 0.36 11.97
N ALA A 67 -5.68 0.64 11.43
CA ALA A 67 -4.74 -0.39 11.02
C ALA A 67 -4.04 -1.03 12.23
N TYR A 68 -3.76 -2.32 12.10
CA TYR A 68 -3.06 -3.09 13.13
C TYR A 68 -1.56 -3.15 12.90
N GLY A 69 -1.11 -2.94 11.68
CA GLY A 69 0.30 -3.07 11.34
C GLY A 69 0.52 -3.01 9.83
N VAL A 70 1.58 -3.65 9.37
CA VAL A 70 1.97 -3.66 7.96
C VAL A 70 2.15 -5.09 7.44
N PRO A 71 1.83 -5.36 6.16
CA PRO A 71 1.09 -4.45 5.28
C PRO A 71 -0.42 -4.53 5.52
N GLU A 72 -1.10 -3.43 5.27
CA GLU A 72 -2.56 -3.39 5.18
C GLU A 72 -2.96 -2.53 4.00
N SER A 73 -4.07 -2.89 3.37
CA SER A 73 -4.57 -2.16 2.20
C SER A 73 -6.05 -1.87 2.36
N PHE A 74 -6.45 -0.70 1.88
CA PHE A 74 -7.85 -0.26 1.88
C PHE A 74 -8.25 0.06 0.45
N LEU A 75 -9.32 -0.57 -0.02
CA LEU A 75 -9.90 -0.27 -1.32
C LEU A 75 -11.01 0.75 -1.14
N ILE A 76 -10.82 1.93 -1.73
CA ILE A 76 -11.73 3.06 -1.57
C ILE A 76 -12.30 3.43 -2.93
N LYS A 77 -13.63 3.65 -2.98
CA LYS A 77 -14.30 4.13 -4.17
C LYS A 77 -15.34 5.18 -3.76
N ASP A 78 -15.31 6.33 -4.43
CA ASP A 78 -16.22 7.43 -4.16
C ASP A 78 -16.26 7.86 -2.68
N GLY A 79 -15.09 7.86 -2.05
CA GLY A 79 -14.94 8.23 -0.64
C GLY A 79 -15.38 7.15 0.35
N ILE A 80 -15.73 5.96 -0.12
CA ILE A 80 -16.22 4.86 0.72
C ILE A 80 -15.21 3.72 0.72
N ILE A 81 -14.87 3.21 1.90
CA ILE A 81 -14.04 2.01 2.03
C ILE A 81 -14.88 0.79 1.66
N LEU A 82 -14.54 0.17 0.54
CA LEU A 82 -15.24 -1.02 0.06
C LEU A 82 -14.70 -2.30 0.69
N LYS A 83 -13.39 -2.37 0.86
CA LYS A 83 -12.72 -3.55 1.39
C LYS A 83 -11.46 -3.17 2.14
N ARG A 84 -11.11 -4.01 3.11
CA ARG A 84 -9.88 -3.93 3.87
C ARG A 84 -9.16 -5.27 3.78
N TYR A 85 -7.87 -5.21 3.50
CA TYR A 85 -7.02 -6.38 3.39
C TYR A 85 -5.96 -6.32 4.48
N ILE A 86 -6.00 -7.24 5.44
CA ILE A 86 -5.02 -7.35 6.49
C ILE A 86 -3.96 -8.34 6.03
N GLY A 87 -2.70 -7.93 6.08
CA GLY A 87 -1.60 -8.73 5.57
C GLY A 87 -1.32 -8.47 4.09
N PRO A 88 -0.36 -9.20 3.50
CA PRO A 88 0.05 -8.96 2.13
C PRO A 88 -1.01 -9.35 1.11
N LEU A 89 -1.08 -8.58 0.03
CA LEU A 89 -1.90 -8.94 -1.13
C LEU A 89 -1.24 -10.11 -1.86
N ASP A 90 -2.06 -10.93 -2.51
CA ASP A 90 -1.63 -12.00 -3.38
C ASP A 90 -2.29 -11.85 -4.76
N LYS A 91 -1.99 -12.76 -5.68
CA LYS A 91 -2.55 -12.71 -7.05
C LYS A 91 -4.07 -12.80 -7.07
N LYS A 92 -4.64 -13.60 -6.17
CA LYS A 92 -6.10 -13.77 -6.05
C LYS A 92 -6.76 -12.46 -5.63
N LEU A 93 -6.21 -11.81 -4.61
CA LEU A 93 -6.73 -10.54 -4.09
C LEU A 93 -6.58 -9.41 -5.10
N THR A 94 -5.46 -9.36 -5.82
CA THR A 94 -5.28 -8.33 -6.86
C THR A 94 -6.24 -8.51 -8.02
N LYS A 95 -6.58 -9.76 -8.39
CA LYS A 95 -7.63 -10.02 -9.37
C LYS A 95 -9.00 -9.52 -8.89
N GLU A 96 -9.31 -9.78 -7.62
CA GLU A 96 -10.55 -9.28 -6.99
C GLU A 96 -10.64 -7.76 -7.08
N ILE A 97 -9.57 -7.08 -6.72
CA ILE A 97 -9.49 -5.61 -6.78
C ILE A 97 -9.76 -5.14 -8.20
N LYS A 98 -9.10 -5.73 -9.20
CA LYS A 98 -9.27 -5.35 -10.60
C LYS A 98 -10.71 -5.53 -11.09
N LEU A 99 -11.41 -6.55 -10.60
CA LEU A 99 -12.81 -6.78 -10.94
C LEU A 99 -13.73 -5.73 -10.30
N ILE A 100 -13.45 -5.34 -9.06
CA ILE A 100 -14.27 -4.36 -8.35
C ILE A 100 -14.17 -2.97 -8.98
N ILE A 101 -12.98 -2.58 -9.42
CA ILE A 101 -12.72 -1.24 -9.98
C ILE A 101 -13.00 -1.12 -11.47
N LYS A 102 -13.34 -2.19 -12.08
CA LYS A 102 -13.56 -2.29 -13.53
C LYS A 102 -14.71 -1.40 -14.01
#